data_f19d22b97f57b0f52e3a320749e1c883
#
_entry.id   f19d22b97f57b0f52e3a320749e1c883
#
_cell.length_a   1.000
_cell.length_b   1.000
_cell.length_c   1.000
_cell.angle_alpha   90.00
_cell.angle_beta   90.00
_cell.angle_gamma   90.00
#
_symmetry.space_group_name_H-M   'P 1'
#
loop_
_entity.id
_entity.type
_entity.pdbx_description
1 polymer ?
#
loop_
_entity_poly.entity_id
_entity_poly.type
_entity_poly.pdbx_seq_one_letter_code
_entity_poly.pdbx_strand_id
1 'polypeptide(L)'
;IALHYRKLQPWVPIEPWSPGNYGMPVCDGPKGSKLAVCICHDGMFPELAREAAYKGANVYIRISGYSTQVNDQWIWTNRTNAWQNLMYTISVNLAGYDGVFYYFGEGTVCNYDGNVIQQGHRNPWEIVTAELFPRLVDKARENWALENNIFNLGCRAYVGKPGGEKENYLTWVEDLAKGEYKLPWDSSIRVRDGWKYYPEGVKLGPMPKNGTT
;
A
#
# COMPACT_ATOMS: atom_id res chain seq x y z
N ILE A 1 1.77 10.76 -19.30
CA ILE A 1 1.46 9.79 -18.23
C ILE A 1 2.67 9.73 -17.32
N ALA A 2 2.49 10.08 -16.04
CA ALA A 2 3.58 10.11 -15.06
C ALA A 2 3.76 8.74 -14.37
N LEU A 3 2.66 7.98 -14.21
CA LEU A 3 2.67 6.68 -13.54
C LEU A 3 1.68 5.75 -14.22
N HIS A 4 2.07 4.50 -14.40
CA HIS A 4 1.19 3.42 -14.81
C HIS A 4 1.23 2.32 -13.75
N TYR A 5 0.07 1.93 -13.25
CA TYR A 5 -0.10 0.93 -12.22
C TYR A 5 -1.09 -0.15 -12.67
N ARG A 6 -0.81 -1.38 -12.33
CA ARG A 6 -1.73 -2.51 -12.47
C ARG A 6 -1.99 -3.08 -11.09
N LYS A 7 -3.26 -3.25 -10.73
CA LYS A 7 -3.69 -3.78 -9.44
C LYS A 7 -2.95 -5.08 -9.11
N LEU A 8 -2.25 -5.10 -7.98
CA LEU A 8 -1.43 -6.25 -7.56
C LEU A 8 -2.25 -7.33 -6.86
N GLN A 9 -3.30 -6.90 -6.13
CA GLN A 9 -4.15 -7.78 -5.35
C GLN A 9 -5.60 -7.72 -5.85
N PRO A 10 -5.95 -8.43 -6.93
CA PRO A 10 -7.35 -8.53 -7.35
C PRO A 10 -8.21 -9.07 -6.21
N TRP A 11 -9.43 -8.56 -6.10
CA TRP A 11 -10.38 -9.08 -5.12
C TRP A 11 -11.05 -10.34 -5.68
N VAL A 12 -10.39 -11.46 -5.53
CA VAL A 12 -10.94 -12.78 -5.80
C VAL A 12 -12.02 -13.05 -4.74
N PRO A 13 -13.23 -13.40 -5.03
CA PRO A 13 -13.80 -14.07 -6.17
C PRO A 13 -14.50 -13.19 -7.22
N ILE A 14 -14.53 -11.88 -7.06
CA ILE A 14 -15.25 -10.98 -7.97
C ILE A 14 -14.40 -10.49 -9.13
N GLU A 15 -13.10 -10.32 -8.92
CA GLU A 15 -12.14 -9.84 -9.91
C GLU A 15 -11.27 -10.99 -10.44
N PRO A 16 -11.68 -11.68 -11.54
CA PRO A 16 -11.00 -12.89 -12.00
C PRO A 16 -9.79 -12.64 -12.89
N TRP A 17 -9.31 -11.40 -12.97
CA TRP A 17 -8.16 -11.04 -13.81
C TRP A 17 -6.82 -11.29 -13.14
N SER A 18 -5.79 -11.39 -13.95
CA SER A 18 -4.42 -11.60 -13.46
C SER A 18 -3.91 -10.43 -12.62
N PRO A 19 -3.18 -10.70 -11.55
CA PRO A 19 -2.46 -9.67 -10.81
C PRO A 19 -1.54 -8.82 -11.68
N GLY A 20 -1.30 -7.59 -11.23
CA GLY A 20 -0.28 -6.73 -11.81
C GLY A 20 1.13 -7.27 -11.59
N ASN A 21 2.08 -6.78 -12.36
CA ASN A 21 3.47 -7.25 -12.34
C ASN A 21 4.50 -6.09 -12.32
N TYR A 22 4.06 -4.87 -12.01
CA TYR A 22 4.96 -3.70 -11.96
C TYR A 22 5.42 -3.34 -10.54
N GLY A 23 5.00 -4.11 -9.51
CA GLY A 23 5.19 -3.73 -8.12
C GLY A 23 4.47 -2.42 -7.80
N MET A 24 4.98 -1.67 -6.84
CA MET A 24 4.47 -0.34 -6.48
C MET A 24 5.34 0.75 -7.13
N PRO A 25 4.98 1.28 -8.30
CA PRO A 25 5.71 2.36 -8.93
C PRO A 25 5.50 3.67 -8.16
N VAL A 26 6.54 4.50 -8.15
CA VAL A 26 6.53 5.85 -7.58
C VAL A 26 6.90 6.83 -8.66
N CYS A 27 6.24 7.97 -8.71
CA CYS A 27 6.58 9.06 -9.62
C CYS A 27 6.68 10.39 -8.89
N ASP A 28 7.41 11.32 -9.48
CA ASP A 28 7.45 12.69 -9.00
C ASP A 28 6.14 13.41 -9.26
N GLY A 29 5.68 14.15 -8.26
CA GLY A 29 4.51 15.02 -8.32
C GLY A 29 4.87 16.48 -8.04
N PRO A 30 3.87 17.36 -7.93
CA PRO A 30 4.11 18.79 -7.71
C PRO A 30 4.69 19.06 -6.32
N LYS A 31 5.42 20.16 -6.19
CA LYS A 31 5.94 20.70 -4.91
C LYS A 31 6.76 19.71 -4.08
N GLY A 32 7.48 18.79 -4.72
CA GLY A 32 8.31 17.80 -4.04
C GLY A 32 7.53 16.59 -3.53
N SER A 33 6.29 16.41 -3.94
CA SER A 33 5.57 15.17 -3.68
C SER A 33 6.15 14.02 -4.50
N LYS A 34 6.15 12.83 -3.91
CA LYS A 34 6.42 11.54 -4.57
C LYS A 34 5.19 10.67 -4.39
N LEU A 35 4.56 10.34 -5.49
CA LEU A 35 3.23 9.75 -5.53
C LEU A 35 3.32 8.26 -5.81
N ALA A 36 2.59 7.45 -5.04
CA ALA A 36 2.27 6.07 -5.37
C ALA A 36 0.75 5.90 -5.38
N VAL A 37 0.26 5.00 -6.22
CA VAL A 37 -1.17 4.72 -6.37
C VAL A 37 -1.43 3.25 -6.15
N CYS A 38 -2.46 2.93 -5.39
CA CYS A 38 -2.99 1.58 -5.26
C CYS A 38 -4.50 1.54 -5.58
N ILE A 39 -5.01 0.35 -5.87
CA ILE A 39 -6.40 0.17 -6.28
C ILE A 39 -7.12 -0.73 -5.28
N CYS A 40 -8.11 -0.15 -4.57
CA CYS A 40 -9.12 -0.88 -3.82
C CYS A 40 -8.51 -1.88 -2.80
N HIS A 41 -8.61 -3.18 -3.10
CA HIS A 41 -8.14 -4.28 -2.27
C HIS A 41 -6.64 -4.22 -1.96
N ASP A 42 -5.83 -3.65 -2.84
CA ASP A 42 -4.39 -3.42 -2.60
C ASP A 42 -4.12 -2.73 -1.26
N GLY A 43 -4.96 -1.77 -0.89
CA GLY A 43 -4.80 -0.99 0.35
C GLY A 43 -4.97 -1.79 1.64
N MET A 44 -5.44 -3.05 1.56
CA MET A 44 -5.51 -3.96 2.70
C MET A 44 -4.17 -4.64 3.02
N PHE A 45 -3.21 -4.57 2.10
CA PHE A 45 -1.92 -5.23 2.21
C PHE A 45 -0.85 -4.22 2.60
N PRO A 46 -0.36 -4.25 3.85
CA PRO A 46 0.62 -3.27 4.34
C PRO A 46 1.94 -3.33 3.59
N GLU A 47 2.27 -4.45 2.97
CA GLU A 47 3.48 -4.64 2.17
C GLU A 47 3.56 -3.65 1.02
N LEU A 48 2.42 -3.36 0.37
CA LEU A 48 2.39 -2.45 -0.78
C LEU A 48 2.65 -1.00 -0.37
N ALA A 49 2.03 -0.57 0.72
CA ALA A 49 2.28 0.75 1.29
C ALA A 49 3.75 0.87 1.77
N ARG A 50 4.29 -0.19 2.35
CA ARG A 50 5.70 -0.27 2.79
C ARG A 50 6.66 -0.17 1.62
N GLU A 51 6.41 -0.90 0.54
CA GLU A 51 7.20 -0.83 -0.69
C GLU A 51 7.19 0.58 -1.27
N ALA A 52 6.00 1.20 -1.38
CA ALA A 52 5.87 2.57 -1.86
C ALA A 52 6.72 3.55 -1.01
N ALA A 53 6.66 3.43 0.31
CA ALA A 53 7.42 4.28 1.22
C ALA A 53 8.93 4.10 1.06
N TYR A 54 9.43 2.87 0.95
CA TYR A 54 10.86 2.60 0.71
C TYR A 54 11.34 3.09 -0.66
N LYS A 55 10.46 3.14 -1.65
CA LYS A 55 10.73 3.77 -2.94
C LYS A 55 10.62 5.29 -2.91
N GLY A 56 10.38 5.87 -1.75
CA GLY A 56 10.38 7.30 -1.49
C GLY A 56 9.04 8.00 -1.60
N ALA A 57 7.92 7.26 -1.77
CA ALA A 57 6.60 7.88 -1.77
C ALA A 57 6.35 8.61 -0.44
N ASN A 58 5.88 9.85 -0.52
CA ASN A 58 5.43 10.63 0.62
C ASN A 58 3.92 10.94 0.55
N VAL A 59 3.28 10.55 -0.56
CA VAL A 59 1.83 10.57 -0.74
C VAL A 59 1.39 9.25 -1.39
N TYR A 60 0.48 8.55 -0.72
CA TYR A 60 -0.08 7.27 -1.15
C TYR A 60 -1.56 7.43 -1.47
N ILE A 61 -1.92 7.22 -2.72
CA ILE A 61 -3.26 7.45 -3.23
C ILE A 61 -3.96 6.11 -3.42
N ARG A 62 -5.15 5.97 -2.85
CA ARG A 62 -5.99 4.77 -2.96
C ARG A 62 -7.30 5.12 -3.62
N ILE A 63 -7.60 4.50 -4.76
CA ILE A 63 -8.87 4.62 -5.47
C ILE A 63 -9.66 3.32 -5.33
N SER A 64 -10.96 3.39 -4.97
CA SER A 64 -11.68 2.21 -4.51
C SER A 64 -13.17 2.25 -4.82
N GLY A 65 -13.77 1.04 -4.80
CA GLY A 65 -15.20 0.82 -4.69
C GLY A 65 -15.48 -0.13 -3.51
N TYR A 66 -15.37 0.39 -2.29
CA TYR A 66 -15.67 -0.35 -1.06
C TYR A 66 -17.13 -0.21 -0.67
N SER A 67 -17.75 -1.34 -0.41
CA SER A 67 -19.14 -1.42 0.08
C SER A 67 -19.22 -1.32 1.60
N THR A 68 -20.42 -1.13 2.11
CA THR A 68 -20.68 -0.87 3.54
C THR A 68 -20.19 -1.95 4.50
N GLN A 69 -19.98 -3.17 4.03
CA GLN A 69 -19.55 -4.29 4.88
C GLN A 69 -18.09 -4.15 5.39
N VAL A 70 -17.29 -3.27 4.79
CA VAL A 70 -15.87 -3.12 5.09
C VAL A 70 -15.50 -1.68 5.46
N ASN A 71 -16.44 -0.96 6.05
CA ASN A 71 -16.24 0.44 6.42
C ASN A 71 -15.12 0.64 7.45
N ASP A 72 -15.11 -0.14 8.50
CA ASP A 72 -14.07 -0.04 9.55
C ASP A 72 -12.69 -0.37 9.01
N GLN A 73 -12.57 -1.41 8.19
CA GLN A 73 -11.33 -1.80 7.54
C GLN A 73 -10.80 -0.71 6.61
N TRP A 74 -11.69 0.06 5.96
CA TRP A 74 -11.32 1.22 5.17
C TRP A 74 -10.59 2.28 6.00
N ILE A 75 -11.19 2.71 7.10
CA ILE A 75 -10.61 3.73 7.98
C ILE A 75 -9.31 3.24 8.61
N TRP A 76 -9.30 2.03 9.16
CA TRP A 76 -8.12 1.48 9.82
C TRP A 76 -6.93 1.34 8.87
N THR A 77 -7.14 0.78 7.68
CA THR A 77 -6.04 0.57 6.74
C THR A 77 -5.49 1.88 6.19
N ASN A 78 -6.34 2.87 5.92
CA ASN A 78 -5.87 4.18 5.44
C ASN A 78 -5.02 4.89 6.50
N ARG A 79 -5.46 4.90 7.75
CA ARG A 79 -4.73 5.48 8.88
C ARG A 79 -3.43 4.72 9.17
N THR A 80 -3.50 3.39 9.19
CA THR A 80 -2.35 2.53 9.47
C THR A 80 -1.29 2.66 8.38
N ASN A 81 -1.70 2.66 7.10
CA ASN A 81 -0.78 2.86 6.00
C ASN A 81 -0.08 4.22 6.06
N ALA A 82 -0.77 5.27 6.51
CA ALA A 82 -0.15 6.58 6.73
C ALA A 82 0.86 6.54 7.88
N TRP A 83 0.44 6.09 9.06
CA TRP A 83 1.24 6.09 10.27
C TRP A 83 2.46 5.18 10.21
N GLN A 84 2.29 3.93 9.79
CA GLN A 84 3.39 2.96 9.76
C GLN A 84 4.46 3.26 8.70
N ASN A 85 4.15 4.14 7.74
CA ASN A 85 5.04 4.42 6.63
C ASN A 85 5.47 5.89 6.54
N LEU A 86 5.03 6.71 7.50
CA LEU A 86 5.30 8.16 7.51
C LEU A 86 5.03 8.77 6.13
N MET A 87 3.79 8.70 5.67
CA MET A 87 3.35 9.31 4.40
C MET A 87 1.88 9.73 4.48
N TYR A 88 1.51 10.74 3.72
CA TYR A 88 0.10 11.06 3.55
C TYR A 88 -0.63 9.93 2.83
N THR A 89 -1.86 9.65 3.24
CA THR A 89 -2.76 8.82 2.45
C THR A 89 -3.95 9.64 1.96
N ILE A 90 -4.27 9.50 0.68
CA ILE A 90 -5.46 10.08 0.04
C ILE A 90 -6.28 8.92 -0.47
N SER A 91 -7.44 8.71 0.11
CA SER A 91 -8.27 7.57 -0.22
C SER A 91 -9.62 8.03 -0.75
N VAL A 92 -9.94 7.62 -1.98
CA VAL A 92 -11.19 7.94 -2.65
C VAL A 92 -12.01 6.68 -2.81
N ASN A 93 -13.27 6.75 -2.44
CA ASN A 93 -14.20 5.65 -2.55
C ASN A 93 -15.44 6.05 -3.35
N LEU A 94 -16.00 5.09 -4.08
CA LEU A 94 -17.30 5.27 -4.69
C LEU A 94 -18.36 5.56 -3.62
N ALA A 95 -19.40 6.29 -4.00
CA ALA A 95 -20.55 6.56 -3.14
C ALA A 95 -21.86 6.32 -3.91
N GLY A 96 -22.86 5.79 -3.22
CA GLY A 96 -24.16 5.48 -3.79
C GLY A 96 -24.34 4.02 -4.18
N TYR A 97 -25.40 3.74 -4.91
CA TYR A 97 -25.83 2.39 -5.28
C TYR A 97 -25.69 2.18 -6.79
N ASP A 98 -25.02 1.11 -7.21
CA ASP A 98 -24.79 0.78 -8.63
C ASP A 98 -25.75 -0.29 -9.19
N GLY A 99 -26.72 -0.72 -8.40
CA GLY A 99 -27.63 -1.82 -8.74
C GLY A 99 -27.27 -3.14 -8.08
N VAL A 100 -26.05 -3.29 -7.56
CA VAL A 100 -25.54 -4.48 -6.87
C VAL A 100 -25.02 -4.15 -5.48
N PHE A 101 -24.13 -3.17 -5.40
CA PHE A 101 -23.47 -2.77 -4.15
C PHE A 101 -23.84 -1.34 -3.75
N TYR A 102 -23.92 -1.13 -2.44
CA TYR A 102 -24.00 0.20 -1.88
C TYR A 102 -22.60 0.61 -1.38
N TYR A 103 -22.04 1.63 -2.01
CA TYR A 103 -20.75 2.22 -1.69
C TYR A 103 -20.94 3.37 -0.72
N PHE A 104 -20.10 3.43 0.29
CA PHE A 104 -20.31 4.36 1.40
C PHE A 104 -19.63 5.73 1.24
N GLY A 105 -18.83 5.95 0.21
CA GLY A 105 -18.09 7.20 0.07
C GLY A 105 -16.97 7.34 1.11
N GLU A 106 -17.05 8.37 1.94
CA GLU A 106 -16.11 8.64 3.03
C GLU A 106 -14.64 8.75 2.53
N GLY A 107 -14.44 9.47 1.43
CA GLY A 107 -13.11 9.82 0.96
C GLY A 107 -12.30 10.42 2.10
N THR A 108 -11.08 9.95 2.33
CA THR A 108 -10.33 10.27 3.55
C THR A 108 -8.91 10.70 3.21
N VAL A 109 -8.45 11.78 3.86
CA VAL A 109 -7.05 12.22 3.83
C VAL A 109 -6.47 12.07 5.23
N CYS A 110 -5.40 11.28 5.35
CA CYS A 110 -4.67 11.12 6.61
C CYS A 110 -3.29 11.77 6.52
N ASN A 111 -2.88 12.37 7.64
CA ASN A 111 -1.52 12.83 7.85
C ASN A 111 -0.56 11.65 8.04
N TYR A 112 0.74 11.90 7.92
CA TYR A 112 1.80 10.89 8.12
C TYR A 112 1.87 10.30 9.55
N ASP A 113 1.18 10.90 10.51
CA ASP A 113 0.99 10.37 11.87
C ASP A 113 -0.27 9.50 12.03
N GLY A 114 -1.01 9.26 10.93
CA GLY A 114 -2.24 8.48 10.91
C GLY A 114 -3.48 9.23 11.37
N ASN A 115 -3.37 10.52 11.71
CA ASN A 115 -4.53 11.34 12.02
C ASN A 115 -5.29 11.73 10.77
N VAL A 116 -6.61 11.68 10.84
CA VAL A 116 -7.47 12.12 9.75
C VAL A 116 -7.44 13.65 9.68
N ILE A 117 -6.98 14.19 8.54
CA ILE A 117 -7.01 15.64 8.27
C ILE A 117 -8.39 16.05 7.77
N GLN A 118 -8.92 15.25 6.85
CA GLN A 118 -10.21 15.51 6.24
C GLN A 118 -10.88 14.19 5.89
N GLN A 119 -12.19 14.15 6.10
CA GLN A 119 -13.04 13.02 5.72
C GLN A 119 -14.34 13.55 5.10
N GLY A 120 -14.72 12.96 3.99
CA GLY A 120 -16.01 13.20 3.36
C GLY A 120 -17.14 12.44 4.04
N HIS A 121 -18.35 12.73 3.58
CA HIS A 121 -19.58 12.06 4.01
C HIS A 121 -19.95 10.94 3.02
N ARG A 122 -21.09 10.35 3.25
CA ARG A 122 -21.68 9.32 2.38
C ARG A 122 -22.49 9.92 1.21
N ASN A 123 -21.93 10.98 0.62
CA ASN A 123 -22.60 11.73 -0.43
C ASN A 123 -21.91 11.47 -1.78
N PRO A 124 -22.66 11.04 -2.83
CA PRO A 124 -22.07 10.67 -4.12
C PRO A 124 -21.42 11.81 -4.91
N TRP A 125 -21.68 13.04 -4.57
CA TRP A 125 -21.17 14.22 -5.32
C TRP A 125 -20.24 15.12 -4.48
N GLU A 126 -19.65 14.55 -3.47
CA GLU A 126 -18.79 15.31 -2.56
C GLU A 126 -17.35 15.40 -3.08
N ILE A 127 -16.76 16.59 -2.96
CA ILE A 127 -15.34 16.83 -3.19
C ILE A 127 -14.69 17.11 -1.85
N VAL A 128 -13.72 16.27 -1.49
CA VAL A 128 -12.89 16.44 -0.29
C VAL A 128 -11.59 17.10 -0.70
N THR A 129 -11.22 18.19 -0.02
CA THR A 129 -9.97 18.91 -0.25
C THR A 129 -9.15 19.01 1.01
N ALA A 130 -7.83 18.85 0.90
CA ALA A 130 -6.91 19.03 2.00
C ALA A 130 -5.60 19.64 1.49
N GLU A 131 -4.93 20.41 2.34
CA GLU A 131 -3.60 20.92 2.07
C GLU A 131 -2.56 19.92 2.60
N LEU A 132 -1.58 19.58 1.76
CA LEU A 132 -0.50 18.66 2.10
C LEU A 132 0.84 19.36 2.02
N PHE A 133 1.74 18.99 2.91
CA PHE A 133 3.10 19.49 2.99
C PHE A 133 4.12 18.35 2.86
N PRO A 134 4.42 17.86 1.64
CA PRO A 134 5.26 16.68 1.43
C PRO A 134 6.63 16.77 2.11
N ARG A 135 7.22 17.97 2.17
CA ARG A 135 8.50 18.19 2.85
C ARG A 135 8.47 17.94 4.37
N LEU A 136 7.29 18.01 4.99
CA LEU A 136 7.17 17.65 6.41
C LEU A 136 7.31 16.15 6.61
N VAL A 137 6.90 15.35 5.64
CA VAL A 137 7.12 13.89 5.65
C VAL A 137 8.61 13.58 5.66
N ASP A 138 9.38 14.24 4.79
CA ASP A 138 10.84 14.03 4.70
C ASP A 138 11.51 14.39 6.04
N LYS A 139 11.13 15.54 6.61
CA LYS A 139 11.61 15.92 7.95
C LYS A 139 11.18 14.97 9.06
N ALA A 140 9.97 14.43 8.99
CA ALA A 140 9.50 13.44 9.96
C ALA A 140 10.32 12.15 9.87
N ARG A 141 10.68 11.72 8.66
CA ARG A 141 11.54 10.54 8.43
C ARG A 141 12.97 10.74 8.94
N GLU A 142 13.47 11.96 8.94
CA GLU A 142 14.75 12.34 9.52
C GLU A 142 14.73 12.44 11.05
N ASN A 143 13.54 12.50 11.64
CA ASN A 143 13.36 12.71 13.07
C ASN A 143 13.49 11.40 13.87
N TRP A 144 14.52 11.30 14.69
CA TRP A 144 14.78 10.14 15.56
C TRP A 144 13.75 9.93 16.66
N ALA A 145 12.99 10.95 17.02
CA ALA A 145 12.03 10.89 18.11
C ALA A 145 10.70 10.23 17.75
N LEU A 146 10.47 9.92 16.49
CA LEU A 146 9.23 9.26 16.05
C LEU A 146 9.36 7.73 16.23
N GLU A 147 8.54 7.17 17.09
CA GLU A 147 8.56 5.74 17.44
C GLU A 147 8.30 4.82 16.25
N ASN A 148 7.47 5.24 15.33
CA ASN A 148 7.11 4.48 14.13
C ASN A 148 8.02 4.74 12.92
N ASN A 149 9.12 5.47 13.11
CA ASN A 149 10.01 5.83 12.01
C ASN A 149 10.80 4.62 11.50
N ILE A 150 10.28 4.02 10.43
CA ILE A 150 10.89 2.87 9.74
C ILE A 150 12.24 3.22 9.07
N PHE A 151 12.46 4.51 8.76
CA PHE A 151 13.71 4.98 8.12
C PHE A 151 14.84 5.14 9.13
N ASN A 152 14.52 5.13 10.42
CA ASN A 152 15.49 5.13 11.50
C ASN A 152 15.89 3.70 11.89
N LEU A 153 16.40 2.96 10.94
CA LEU A 153 16.64 1.52 11.08
C LEU A 153 17.80 1.19 12.02
N GLY A 154 18.70 2.13 12.29
CA GLY A 154 19.84 1.94 13.19
C GLY A 154 19.46 1.59 14.63
N CYS A 155 18.22 1.86 15.03
CA CYS A 155 17.70 1.57 16.37
C CYS A 155 16.74 0.38 16.41
N ARG A 156 16.56 -0.33 15.29
CA ARG A 156 15.56 -1.37 15.14
C ARG A 156 16.20 -2.69 14.72
N ALA A 157 15.50 -3.80 14.96
CA ALA A 157 15.90 -5.15 14.56
C ALA A 157 15.99 -5.37 13.03
N TYR A 158 15.82 -4.32 12.24
CA TYR A 158 15.90 -4.37 10.78
C TYR A 158 17.32 -4.29 10.23
N VAL A 159 18.27 -3.81 11.01
CA VAL A 159 19.66 -3.66 10.62
C VAL A 159 20.55 -4.39 11.58
N GLY A 160 21.16 -5.45 11.10
CA GLY A 160 22.27 -6.13 11.71
C GLY A 160 22.20 -6.40 13.21
N LYS A 161 23.05 -7.27 13.67
CA LYS A 161 23.27 -7.48 15.11
C LYS A 161 23.93 -6.26 15.74
N PRO A 162 23.67 -6.00 17.02
CA PRO A 162 24.53 -5.12 17.82
C PRO A 162 25.98 -5.58 17.69
N GLY A 163 26.85 -4.67 17.22
CA GLY A 163 28.26 -4.99 16.98
C GLY A 163 28.67 -5.15 15.52
N GLY A 164 27.77 -4.91 14.57
CA GLY A 164 28.09 -4.82 13.14
C GLY A 164 28.01 -6.14 12.36
N GLU A 165 27.56 -7.21 12.97
CA GLU A 165 27.25 -8.44 12.24
C GLU A 165 25.91 -8.29 11.49
N LYS A 166 25.92 -8.61 10.20
CA LYS A 166 24.76 -8.46 9.30
C LYS A 166 23.74 -9.60 9.45
N GLU A 167 23.28 -9.88 10.64
CA GLU A 167 22.11 -10.72 10.80
C GLU A 167 20.90 -9.85 11.11
N ASN A 168 20.00 -9.82 10.18
CA ASN A 168 18.72 -9.14 10.32
C ASN A 168 17.67 -10.15 10.79
N TYR A 169 17.03 -9.88 11.92
CA TYR A 169 15.96 -10.72 12.44
C TYR A 169 14.70 -10.68 11.57
N LEU A 170 14.60 -9.67 10.71
CA LEU A 170 13.49 -9.47 9.79
C LEU A 170 14.03 -9.37 8.35
N THR A 171 14.67 -10.44 7.88
CA THR A 171 15.31 -10.51 6.56
C THR A 171 14.38 -10.17 5.40
N TRP A 172 13.11 -10.50 5.53
CA TRP A 172 12.09 -10.17 4.53
C TRP A 172 11.91 -8.67 4.29
N VAL A 173 12.24 -7.81 5.26
CA VAL A 173 12.18 -6.35 5.10
C VAL A 173 13.28 -5.86 4.18
N GLU A 174 14.47 -6.43 4.24
CA GLU A 174 15.55 -6.12 3.30
C GLU A 174 15.19 -6.56 1.88
N ASP A 175 14.63 -7.75 1.74
CA ASP A 175 14.18 -8.29 0.45
C ASP A 175 13.07 -7.41 -0.13
N LEU A 176 12.14 -6.95 0.71
CA LEU A 176 11.10 -6.02 0.30
C LEU A 176 11.68 -4.68 -0.16
N ALA A 177 12.64 -4.12 0.58
CA ALA A 177 13.29 -2.86 0.24
C ALA A 177 14.10 -2.94 -1.07
N LYS A 178 14.62 -4.13 -1.38
CA LYS A 178 15.33 -4.42 -2.64
C LYS A 178 14.37 -4.82 -3.78
N GLY A 179 13.09 -5.02 -3.48
CA GLY A 179 12.13 -5.60 -4.43
C GLY A 179 12.29 -7.11 -4.64
N GLU A 180 13.02 -7.79 -3.75
CA GLU A 180 13.34 -9.22 -3.82
C GLU A 180 12.55 -10.04 -2.79
N TYR A 181 11.32 -9.64 -2.51
CA TYR A 181 10.51 -10.30 -1.50
C TYR A 181 10.30 -11.79 -1.78
N LYS A 182 10.68 -12.63 -0.83
CA LYS A 182 10.43 -14.08 -0.85
C LYS A 182 9.51 -14.44 0.31
N LEU A 183 8.43 -15.11 0.01
CA LEU A 183 7.57 -15.65 1.06
C LEU A 183 8.34 -16.71 1.88
N PRO A 184 8.13 -16.78 3.21
CA PRO A 184 8.78 -17.74 4.08
C PRO A 184 8.44 -19.22 3.74
N TRP A 185 7.37 -19.43 2.99
CA TRP A 185 6.98 -20.72 2.44
C TRP A 185 6.77 -20.57 0.95
N ASP A 186 7.06 -21.60 0.22
CA ASP A 186 6.84 -21.60 -1.24
C ASP A 186 5.34 -21.62 -1.56
N SER A 187 4.72 -20.45 -1.54
CA SER A 187 3.31 -20.30 -1.94
C SER A 187 3.09 -20.67 -3.42
N SER A 188 4.16 -20.69 -4.22
CA SER A 188 4.10 -21.12 -5.62
C SER A 188 3.71 -22.58 -5.75
N ILE A 189 4.08 -23.41 -4.80
CA ILE A 189 3.66 -24.83 -4.74
C ILE A 189 2.15 -24.94 -4.62
N ARG A 190 1.55 -24.19 -3.69
CA ARG A 190 0.09 -24.23 -3.47
C ARG A 190 -0.70 -23.72 -4.67
N VAL A 191 -0.19 -22.70 -5.32
CA VAL A 191 -0.78 -22.17 -6.54
C VAL A 191 -0.61 -23.15 -7.70
N ARG A 192 0.58 -23.74 -7.86
CA ARG A 192 0.88 -24.72 -8.88
C ARG A 192 0.10 -26.02 -8.71
N ASP A 193 -0.09 -26.45 -7.47
CA ASP A 193 -0.76 -27.72 -7.14
C ASP A 193 -2.30 -27.59 -7.08
N GLY A 194 -2.85 -26.51 -7.65
CA GLY A 194 -4.29 -26.37 -7.86
C GLY A 194 -5.08 -26.05 -6.61
N TRP A 195 -4.57 -25.18 -5.78
CA TRP A 195 -5.37 -24.65 -4.67
C TRP A 195 -6.66 -24.04 -5.24
N LYS A 196 -7.79 -24.64 -4.81
CA LYS A 196 -9.15 -24.42 -5.34
C LYS A 196 -9.72 -22.99 -5.19
N TYR A 197 -8.90 -22.02 -4.84
CA TYR A 197 -9.32 -20.62 -4.70
C TYR A 197 -9.09 -19.76 -5.94
N TYR A 198 -8.41 -20.31 -6.95
CA TYR A 198 -8.35 -19.66 -8.25
C TYR A 198 -9.45 -20.23 -9.14
N PRO A 199 -10.29 -19.40 -9.77
CA PRO A 199 -11.23 -19.87 -10.77
C PRO A 199 -10.48 -20.70 -11.82
N GLU A 200 -11.06 -21.82 -12.25
CA GLU A 200 -10.51 -22.60 -13.36
C GLU A 200 -10.24 -21.68 -14.55
N GLY A 201 -9.03 -21.72 -15.07
CA GLY A 201 -8.61 -20.89 -16.20
C GLY A 201 -7.77 -19.67 -15.88
N VAL A 202 -7.57 -19.31 -14.62
CA VAL A 202 -6.59 -18.27 -14.27
C VAL A 202 -5.19 -18.84 -14.46
N LYS A 203 -4.58 -18.53 -15.61
CA LYS A 203 -3.16 -18.77 -15.83
C LYS A 203 -2.40 -17.70 -15.05
N LEU A 204 -1.83 -18.08 -13.93
CA LEU A 204 -0.82 -17.27 -13.28
C LEU A 204 0.32 -17.09 -14.30
N GLY A 205 0.68 -15.86 -14.56
CA GLY A 205 1.87 -15.58 -15.36
C GLY A 205 3.09 -16.27 -14.72
N PRO A 206 4.14 -16.54 -15.48
CA PRO A 206 5.34 -17.12 -14.90
C PRO A 206 5.78 -16.25 -13.71
N MET A 207 5.93 -16.90 -12.57
CA MET A 207 6.53 -16.26 -11.40
C MET A 207 7.85 -15.63 -11.83
N PRO A 208 8.15 -14.39 -11.44
CA PRO A 208 9.45 -13.83 -11.74
C PRO A 208 10.50 -14.80 -11.21
N LYS A 209 11.29 -15.34 -12.11
CA LYS A 209 12.47 -16.12 -11.72
C LYS A 209 13.36 -15.17 -10.95
N ASN A 210 13.53 -15.47 -9.65
CA ASN A 210 14.46 -14.83 -8.73
C ASN A 210 15.15 -13.58 -9.30
N GLY A 211 14.67 -12.39 -8.93
CA GLY A 211 15.45 -11.16 -9.04
C GLY A 211 15.68 -10.58 -10.45
N THR A 212 14.86 -10.89 -11.42
CA THR A 212 14.91 -10.19 -12.70
C THR A 212 13.57 -9.52 -13.01
N THR A 213 13.57 -8.20 -12.73
CA THR A 213 12.69 -7.08 -13.12
C THR A 213 11.25 -7.15 -12.65
#